data_f5c4939c81537e8f94c924ad7fdc1b84
#
_entry.id   f5c4939c81537e8f94c924ad7fdc1b84
#
_cell.length_a   1.000
_cell.length_b   1.000
_cell.length_c   1.000
_cell.angle_alpha   90.00
_cell.angle_beta   90.00
_cell.angle_gamma   90.00
#
_symmetry.space_group_name_H-M   'P 1'
#
loop_
_entity.id
_entity.type
_entity.pdbx_description
1 polymer ?
#
loop_
_entity_poly.entity_id
_entity_poly.type
_entity_poly.pdbx_seq_one_letter_code
_entity_poly.pdbx_strand_id
1 'polypeptide(L)'
;MSFSRTSIYLRLFSFIIPFSSSIFSGTNFPAMDIFTSSAHMSMGGAGYLKPSPLSSGINPSIHGGKVFSASIIKYPADVVSQNIGISYPFKNNTFASFSVNHISYGLFEGYDENLISTGTYNASDTKISATYGRGIFRLPIKLGVKSSLYLSNYGDHSFNTFSFSSGFSFRVDEQKITLGMSIHNLATNFSDLTVDFYPKVVISGSKSLKHLPLNIFLDLTSEDRSDVTVFIGGEFDINKNLQFRLGSSNRKSSQNIKKNTFSSIIGATGFGFGYEEKDILINYSIYMFGTGALSQSLEINIAI
;
A
#
# COMPACT_ATOMS: atom_id res chain seq x y z
N MET A 1 -3.50 46.46 -3.57
CA MET A 1 -3.52 45.57 -2.41
C MET A 1 -3.10 44.16 -2.88
N SER A 2 -1.83 43.86 -2.70
CA SER A 2 -1.24 42.55 -3.05
C SER A 2 -1.43 41.60 -1.87
N PHE A 3 -2.42 40.72 -1.92
CA PHE A 3 -2.51 39.64 -0.97
C PHE A 3 -1.42 38.62 -1.29
N SER A 4 -0.46 38.49 -0.38
CA SER A 4 0.61 37.47 -0.46
C SER A 4 0.01 36.08 -0.56
N ARG A 5 0.37 35.34 -1.63
CA ARG A 5 -0.05 33.93 -1.86
C ARG A 5 0.23 33.00 -0.68
N THR A 6 1.18 33.32 0.17
CA THR A 6 1.55 32.57 1.38
C THR A 6 0.44 32.56 2.46
N SER A 7 -0.41 33.58 2.53
CA SER A 7 -1.50 33.65 3.53
C SER A 7 -2.68 32.71 3.24
N ILE A 8 -2.87 32.32 1.98
CA ILE A 8 -3.96 31.41 1.59
C ILE A 8 -3.64 29.98 1.95
N TYR A 9 -2.35 29.58 1.88
CA TYR A 9 -1.92 28.23 2.20
C TYR A 9 -1.99 27.92 3.72
N LEU A 10 -1.80 28.93 4.58
CA LEU A 10 -1.87 28.74 6.04
C LEU A 10 -3.31 28.56 6.55
N ARG A 11 -4.31 29.12 5.85
CA ARG A 11 -5.72 29.00 6.27
C ARG A 11 -6.39 27.69 5.84
N LEU A 12 -5.86 26.99 4.84
CA LEU A 12 -6.35 25.66 4.43
C LEU A 12 -5.93 24.54 5.40
N PHE A 13 -4.92 24.77 6.23
CA PHE A 13 -4.44 23.79 7.21
C PHE A 13 -5.25 23.75 8.52
N SER A 14 -6.18 24.71 8.73
CA SER A 14 -6.96 24.83 9.97
C SER A 14 -8.26 24.01 9.96
N PHE A 15 -8.57 23.28 8.89
CA PHE A 15 -9.70 22.35 8.84
C PHE A 15 -9.27 20.94 9.24
N ILE A 16 -8.73 20.79 10.46
CA ILE A 16 -8.66 19.48 11.12
C ILE A 16 -10.04 19.23 11.68
N ILE A 17 -10.83 18.45 10.97
CA ILE A 17 -12.10 17.91 11.47
C ILE A 17 -11.78 17.06 12.71
N PRO A 18 -12.35 17.36 13.88
CA PRO A 18 -12.24 16.46 15.02
C PRO A 18 -13.02 15.18 14.67
N PHE A 19 -12.34 14.15 14.27
CA PHE A 19 -12.94 12.82 14.12
C PHE A 19 -13.33 12.34 15.50
N SER A 20 -14.64 12.26 15.74
CA SER A 20 -15.19 11.69 16.97
C SER A 20 -14.73 10.23 17.09
N SER A 21 -14.16 9.93 18.25
CA SER A 21 -13.45 8.69 18.58
C SER A 21 -14.31 7.42 18.73
N SER A 22 -15.55 7.42 18.25
CA SER A 22 -16.52 6.35 18.53
C SER A 22 -16.76 5.34 17.40
N ILE A 23 -15.98 5.39 16.29
CA ILE A 23 -16.26 4.58 15.08
C ILE A 23 -15.28 3.39 14.89
N PHE A 24 -14.28 3.20 15.76
CA PHE A 24 -13.18 2.30 15.51
C PHE A 24 -13.05 1.19 16.56
N SER A 25 -13.65 0.04 16.30
CA SER A 25 -13.45 -1.18 17.07
C SER A 25 -13.51 -2.38 16.13
N GLY A 26 -12.44 -3.20 16.02
CA GLY A 26 -12.43 -4.39 15.15
C GLY A 26 -11.00 -4.91 14.87
N THR A 27 -10.81 -6.06 14.28
CA THR A 27 -9.52 -6.67 13.90
C THR A 27 -9.15 -6.37 12.46
N ASN A 28 -7.86 -6.10 12.19
CA ASN A 28 -7.39 -5.95 10.81
C ASN A 28 -7.50 -7.28 10.06
N PHE A 29 -8.18 -7.27 8.92
CA PHE A 29 -8.23 -8.41 8.03
C PHE A 29 -6.89 -8.55 7.29
N PRO A 30 -6.15 -9.67 7.44
CA PRO A 30 -4.77 -9.79 6.95
C PRO A 30 -4.62 -9.50 5.44
N ALA A 31 -5.59 -9.90 4.63
CA ALA A 31 -5.58 -9.65 3.18
C ALA A 31 -5.65 -8.16 2.80
N MET A 32 -6.03 -7.28 3.71
CA MET A 32 -6.09 -5.84 3.46
C MET A 32 -4.73 -5.15 3.56
N ASP A 33 -3.79 -5.71 4.31
CA ASP A 33 -2.50 -5.06 4.66
C ASP A 33 -1.25 -5.78 4.12
N ILE A 34 -1.40 -6.60 3.10
CA ILE A 34 -0.27 -7.24 2.44
C ILE A 34 0.38 -6.36 1.38
N PHE A 35 1.64 -6.63 1.11
CA PHE A 35 2.30 -6.07 -0.06
C PHE A 35 1.71 -6.65 -1.34
N THR A 36 1.53 -5.81 -2.33
CA THR A 36 1.08 -6.18 -3.68
C THR A 36 2.02 -5.65 -4.76
N SER A 37 2.96 -4.77 -4.39
CA SER A 37 3.97 -4.19 -5.27
C SER A 37 5.37 -4.38 -4.68
N SER A 38 6.31 -4.79 -5.54
CA SER A 38 7.73 -4.92 -5.21
C SER A 38 8.35 -3.58 -4.81
N ALA A 39 7.99 -2.51 -5.50
CA ALA A 39 8.48 -1.18 -5.18
C ALA A 39 8.05 -0.72 -3.77
N HIS A 40 6.81 -1.01 -3.36
CA HIS A 40 6.32 -0.69 -2.01
C HIS A 40 6.99 -1.57 -0.95
N MET A 41 7.16 -2.88 -1.24
CA MET A 41 7.84 -3.82 -0.36
C MET A 41 9.30 -3.45 -0.14
N SER A 42 10.03 -3.03 -1.20
CA SER A 42 11.43 -2.61 -1.11
C SER A 42 11.64 -1.37 -0.24
N MET A 43 10.63 -0.54 -0.09
CA MET A 43 10.65 0.63 0.79
C MET A 43 10.11 0.35 2.20
N GLY A 44 10.01 -0.94 2.59
CA GLY A 44 9.57 -1.33 3.94
C GLY A 44 8.11 -0.99 4.24
N GLY A 45 7.28 -0.76 3.21
CA GLY A 45 5.89 -0.32 3.33
C GLY A 45 5.68 1.19 3.19
N ALA A 46 6.74 1.98 3.03
CA ALA A 46 6.63 3.38 2.66
C ALA A 46 6.24 3.57 1.18
N GLY A 47 5.79 4.77 0.81
CA GLY A 47 5.50 5.13 -0.56
C GLY A 47 4.02 5.12 -0.93
N TYR A 48 3.13 5.47 -0.01
CA TYR A 48 1.70 5.65 -0.30
C TYR A 48 1.42 6.73 -1.36
N LEU A 49 2.40 7.60 -1.65
CA LEU A 49 2.37 8.57 -2.74
C LEU A 49 3.16 8.13 -3.98
N LYS A 50 3.71 6.90 -4.01
CA LYS A 50 4.37 6.35 -5.19
C LYS A 50 3.34 5.68 -6.10
N PRO A 51 3.24 6.09 -7.37
CA PRO A 51 2.29 5.50 -8.30
C PRO A 51 2.54 4.01 -8.55
N SER A 52 1.50 3.19 -8.45
CA SER A 52 1.48 1.80 -8.91
C SER A 52 0.04 1.32 -9.05
N PRO A 53 -0.36 0.66 -10.13
CA PRO A 53 -1.69 0.07 -10.23
C PRO A 53 -1.90 -1.14 -9.32
N LEU A 54 -0.80 -1.74 -8.82
CA LEU A 54 -0.85 -2.95 -7.98
C LEU A 54 -1.03 -2.64 -6.49
N SER A 55 -0.53 -1.50 -6.01
CA SER A 55 -0.49 -1.25 -4.58
C SER A 55 -1.87 -1.00 -3.98
N SER A 56 -2.27 -1.91 -3.11
CA SER A 56 -3.55 -1.81 -2.40
C SER A 56 -3.58 -0.63 -1.41
N GLY A 57 -2.42 -0.24 -0.88
CA GLY A 57 -2.27 0.84 0.10
C GLY A 57 -2.07 2.24 -0.49
N ILE A 58 -1.85 2.38 -1.79
CA ILE A 58 -1.62 3.70 -2.42
C ILE A 58 -2.80 4.64 -2.17
N ASN A 59 -2.46 5.90 -1.93
CA ASN A 59 -3.43 6.99 -1.89
C ASN A 59 -4.22 7.03 -3.21
N PRO A 60 -5.56 6.91 -3.19
CA PRO A 60 -6.38 6.84 -4.40
C PRO A 60 -6.26 8.04 -5.34
N SER A 61 -5.73 9.17 -4.89
CA SER A 61 -5.50 10.37 -5.72
C SER A 61 -4.24 10.30 -6.60
N ILE A 62 -3.40 9.25 -6.43
CA ILE A 62 -2.11 9.12 -7.12
C ILE A 62 -2.22 8.16 -8.30
N HIS A 63 -1.60 8.51 -9.42
CA HIS A 63 -1.51 7.64 -10.61
C HIS A 63 -0.15 7.78 -11.29
N GLY A 64 0.26 6.74 -12.00
CA GLY A 64 1.58 6.62 -12.65
C GLY A 64 1.60 6.71 -14.19
N GLY A 65 0.53 7.13 -14.82
CA GLY A 65 0.45 7.12 -16.28
C GLY A 65 -0.25 5.88 -16.83
N LYS A 66 -0.02 5.56 -18.10
CA LYS A 66 -0.59 4.39 -18.78
C LYS A 66 0.36 3.20 -18.60
N VAL A 67 0.06 2.33 -17.64
CA VAL A 67 0.95 1.26 -17.20
C VAL A 67 0.15 -0.01 -16.93
N PHE A 68 0.63 -1.13 -17.45
CA PHE A 68 0.26 -2.47 -17.02
C PHE A 68 1.32 -2.99 -16.06
N SER A 69 0.91 -3.64 -14.98
CA SER A 69 1.81 -4.19 -13.97
C SER A 69 1.38 -5.59 -13.56
N ALA A 70 2.37 -6.45 -13.31
CA ALA A 70 2.19 -7.77 -12.74
C ALA A 70 3.26 -8.04 -11.68
N SER A 71 2.90 -8.66 -10.57
CA SER A 71 3.86 -9.06 -9.53
C SER A 71 3.53 -10.41 -8.91
N ILE A 72 4.58 -11.07 -8.43
CA ILE A 72 4.49 -12.23 -7.57
C ILE A 72 5.30 -11.97 -6.30
N ILE A 73 4.71 -12.26 -5.15
CA ILE A 73 5.35 -12.10 -3.84
C ILE A 73 5.29 -13.42 -3.10
N LYS A 74 6.44 -13.94 -2.74
CA LYS A 74 6.56 -15.14 -1.90
C LYS A 74 6.77 -14.71 -0.46
N TYR A 75 5.86 -15.10 0.41
CA TYR A 75 5.92 -14.93 1.85
C TYR A 75 6.43 -16.18 2.54
N PRO A 76 6.79 -16.10 3.84
CA PRO A 76 7.03 -17.31 4.66
C PRO A 76 5.83 -18.25 4.68
N ALA A 77 6.07 -19.51 5.03
CA ALA A 77 5.03 -20.55 5.14
C ALA A 77 4.26 -20.82 3.83
N ASP A 78 4.97 -20.74 2.69
CA ASP A 78 4.43 -21.01 1.34
C ASP A 78 3.24 -20.16 0.91
N VAL A 79 3.02 -19.04 1.60
CA VAL A 79 2.03 -18.04 1.19
C VAL A 79 2.53 -17.31 -0.05
N VAL A 80 1.70 -17.23 -1.08
CA VAL A 80 2.04 -16.57 -2.35
C VAL A 80 0.96 -15.56 -2.72
N SER A 81 1.38 -14.33 -3.03
CA SER A 81 0.51 -13.30 -3.60
C SER A 81 0.83 -13.08 -5.08
N GLN A 82 -0.20 -13.08 -5.91
CA GLN A 82 -0.14 -12.81 -7.36
C GLN A 82 -0.99 -11.60 -7.66
N ASN A 83 -0.43 -10.62 -8.35
CA ASN A 83 -1.09 -9.34 -8.52
C ASN A 83 -0.97 -8.88 -9.98
N ILE A 84 -2.05 -8.38 -10.52
CA ILE A 84 -2.08 -7.72 -11.84
C ILE A 84 -2.85 -6.41 -11.73
N GLY A 85 -2.50 -5.44 -12.55
CA GLY A 85 -3.20 -4.17 -12.56
C GLY A 85 -2.87 -3.33 -13.77
N ILE A 86 -3.78 -2.41 -14.07
CA ILE A 86 -3.64 -1.45 -15.16
C ILE A 86 -4.05 -0.06 -14.66
N SER A 87 -3.32 0.94 -15.06
CA SER A 87 -3.64 2.35 -14.84
C SER A 87 -3.74 3.05 -16.19
N TYR A 88 -4.76 3.90 -16.34
CA TYR A 88 -4.99 4.63 -17.57
C TYR A 88 -5.34 6.10 -17.26
N PRO A 89 -4.55 7.07 -17.75
CA PRO A 89 -4.89 8.49 -17.69
C PRO A 89 -5.87 8.85 -18.80
N PHE A 90 -6.86 9.65 -18.45
CA PHE A 90 -7.82 10.22 -19.40
C PHE A 90 -7.56 11.71 -19.62
N LYS A 91 -8.34 12.33 -20.52
CA LYS A 91 -8.36 13.77 -20.70
C LYS A 91 -8.82 14.46 -19.40
N ASN A 92 -8.54 15.77 -19.30
CA ASN A 92 -8.98 16.61 -18.17
C ASN A 92 -8.38 16.22 -16.80
N ASN A 93 -7.14 15.71 -16.79
CA ASN A 93 -6.43 15.37 -15.55
C ASN A 93 -7.20 14.33 -14.69
N THR A 94 -7.87 13.41 -15.35
CA THR A 94 -8.55 12.26 -14.70
C THR A 94 -7.79 10.98 -15.00
N PHE A 95 -7.97 9.97 -14.17
CA PHE A 95 -7.41 8.63 -14.37
C PHE A 95 -8.33 7.57 -13.77
N ALA A 96 -8.18 6.36 -14.27
CA ALA A 96 -8.72 5.17 -13.63
C ALA A 96 -7.65 4.08 -13.55
N SER A 97 -7.76 3.22 -12.56
CA SER A 97 -6.98 2.00 -12.47
C SER A 97 -7.84 0.83 -12.03
N PHE A 98 -7.44 -0.36 -12.45
CA PHE A 98 -8.07 -1.61 -12.08
C PHE A 98 -6.99 -2.60 -11.64
N SER A 99 -7.23 -3.37 -10.59
CA SER A 99 -6.30 -4.40 -10.13
C SER A 99 -7.02 -5.60 -9.56
N VAL A 100 -6.36 -6.76 -9.71
CA VAL A 100 -6.73 -8.02 -9.07
C VAL A 100 -5.53 -8.51 -8.29
N ASN A 101 -5.73 -8.79 -7.02
CA ASN A 101 -4.71 -9.31 -6.11
C ASN A 101 -5.25 -10.63 -5.55
N HIS A 102 -4.51 -11.72 -5.74
CA HIS A 102 -4.84 -13.04 -5.23
C HIS A 102 -3.76 -13.52 -4.26
N ILE A 103 -4.19 -14.04 -3.11
CA ILE A 103 -3.31 -14.63 -2.10
C ILE A 103 -3.74 -16.06 -1.91
N SER A 104 -2.79 -16.97 -2.05
CA SER A 104 -2.92 -18.36 -1.62
C SER A 104 -2.16 -18.55 -0.32
N TYR A 105 -2.83 -19.06 0.68
CA TYR A 105 -2.21 -19.41 1.98
C TYR A 105 -1.67 -20.83 2.00
N GLY A 106 -1.85 -21.59 0.90
CA GLY A 106 -1.43 -22.99 0.78
C GLY A 106 -2.52 -23.99 1.13
N LEU A 107 -2.09 -25.22 1.34
CA LEU A 107 -2.93 -26.35 1.70
C LEU A 107 -2.83 -26.58 3.20
N PHE A 108 -3.97 -26.79 3.84
CA PHE A 108 -4.08 -27.12 5.26
C PHE A 108 -4.68 -28.51 5.43
N GLU A 109 -4.22 -29.27 6.42
CA GLU A 109 -4.85 -30.50 6.83
C GLU A 109 -6.02 -30.19 7.78
N GLY A 110 -7.19 -30.72 7.46
CA GLY A 110 -8.36 -30.65 8.30
C GLY A 110 -8.41 -31.81 9.30
N TYR A 111 -8.90 -31.52 10.50
CA TYR A 111 -9.12 -32.54 11.55
C TYR A 111 -10.51 -32.31 12.17
N ASP A 112 -11.17 -33.42 12.52
CA ASP A 112 -12.41 -33.36 13.28
C ASP A 112 -12.15 -33.18 14.80
N GLU A 113 -13.22 -33.13 15.59
CA GLU A 113 -13.12 -32.98 17.04
C GLU A 113 -12.37 -34.13 17.72
N ASN A 114 -12.22 -35.28 17.05
CA ASN A 114 -11.49 -36.45 17.54
C ASN A 114 -10.07 -36.53 16.99
N LEU A 115 -9.56 -35.46 16.34
CA LEU A 115 -8.27 -35.37 15.69
C LEU A 115 -8.09 -36.39 14.52
N ILE A 116 -9.19 -36.81 13.91
CA ILE A 116 -9.17 -37.66 12.72
C ILE A 116 -9.08 -36.71 11.49
N SER A 117 -8.13 -37.01 10.59
CA SER A 117 -7.97 -36.22 9.37
C SER A 117 -9.24 -36.24 8.52
N THR A 118 -9.75 -35.06 8.19
CA THR A 118 -10.91 -34.86 7.29
C THR A 118 -10.47 -34.55 5.85
N GLY A 119 -9.15 -34.61 5.57
CA GLY A 119 -8.57 -34.28 4.28
C GLY A 119 -7.89 -32.94 4.26
N THR A 120 -7.60 -32.42 3.06
CA THR A 120 -6.92 -31.12 2.87
C THR A 120 -7.90 -30.07 2.33
N TYR A 121 -7.73 -28.83 2.76
CA TYR A 121 -8.48 -27.68 2.22
C TYR A 121 -7.55 -26.53 1.85
N ASN A 122 -8.01 -25.66 0.96
CA ASN A 122 -7.31 -24.45 0.53
C ASN A 122 -7.85 -23.24 1.29
N ALA A 123 -6.94 -22.29 1.56
CA ALA A 123 -7.33 -20.95 1.98
C ALA A 123 -6.80 -19.92 0.98
N SER A 124 -7.63 -18.97 0.60
CA SER A 124 -7.25 -17.91 -0.35
C SER A 124 -8.14 -16.68 -0.23
N ASP A 125 -7.56 -15.52 -0.55
CA ASP A 125 -8.25 -14.26 -0.69
C ASP A 125 -8.02 -13.68 -2.08
N THR A 126 -9.09 -13.17 -2.68
CA THR A 126 -9.00 -12.41 -3.93
C THR A 126 -9.60 -11.03 -3.74
N LYS A 127 -8.81 -10.01 -4.07
CA LYS A 127 -9.23 -8.62 -4.02
C LYS A 127 -9.32 -8.04 -5.42
N ILE A 128 -10.47 -7.55 -5.79
CA ILE A 128 -10.72 -6.83 -7.04
C ILE A 128 -10.91 -5.36 -6.70
N SER A 129 -10.15 -4.47 -7.33
CA SER A 129 -10.20 -3.04 -7.01
C SER A 129 -10.33 -2.19 -8.26
N ALA A 130 -11.15 -1.15 -8.17
CA ALA A 130 -11.26 -0.10 -9.16
C ALA A 130 -11.02 1.26 -8.50
N THR A 131 -10.15 2.08 -9.10
CA THR A 131 -9.82 3.41 -8.60
C THR A 131 -10.16 4.44 -9.67
N TYR A 132 -10.71 5.57 -9.25
CA TYR A 132 -10.91 6.75 -10.07
C TYR A 132 -10.37 7.97 -9.36
N GLY A 133 -9.66 8.82 -10.09
CA GLY A 133 -9.14 10.06 -9.53
C GLY A 133 -9.17 11.21 -10.53
N ARG A 134 -9.16 12.42 -9.96
CA ARG A 134 -9.22 13.67 -10.73
C ARG A 134 -8.42 14.76 -10.08
N GLY A 135 -7.68 15.52 -10.90
CA GLY A 135 -7.10 16.80 -10.49
C GLY A 135 -8.14 17.92 -10.52
N ILE A 136 -8.12 18.78 -9.53
CA ILE A 136 -8.99 19.97 -9.47
C ILE A 136 -8.37 21.04 -10.37
N PHE A 137 -9.18 21.57 -11.28
CA PHE A 137 -8.73 22.59 -12.23
C PHE A 137 -8.17 23.82 -11.51
N ARG A 138 -6.96 24.27 -11.91
CA ARG A 138 -6.20 25.39 -11.36
C ARG A 138 -5.65 25.23 -9.94
N LEU A 139 -5.88 24.09 -9.28
CA LEU A 139 -5.30 23.82 -7.97
C LEU A 139 -4.32 22.64 -8.07
N PRO A 140 -3.22 22.66 -7.31
CA PRO A 140 -2.28 21.54 -7.26
C PRO A 140 -2.80 20.38 -6.40
N ILE A 141 -4.11 20.13 -6.48
CA ILE A 141 -4.83 19.13 -5.66
C ILE A 141 -5.39 18.06 -6.58
N LYS A 142 -5.23 16.81 -6.18
CA LYS A 142 -5.89 15.65 -6.77
C LYS A 142 -6.74 14.95 -5.72
N LEU A 143 -7.91 14.48 -6.13
CA LEU A 143 -8.81 13.66 -5.33
C LEU A 143 -8.94 12.29 -5.99
N GLY A 144 -9.18 11.27 -5.18
CA GLY A 144 -9.40 9.93 -5.68
C GLY A 144 -10.24 9.08 -4.75
N VAL A 145 -10.90 8.11 -5.35
CA VAL A 145 -11.73 7.12 -4.68
C VAL A 145 -11.35 5.74 -5.20
N LYS A 146 -11.42 4.74 -4.34
CA LYS A 146 -11.17 3.34 -4.66
C LYS A 146 -12.27 2.48 -4.06
N SER A 147 -12.83 1.58 -4.85
CA SER A 147 -13.73 0.52 -4.42
C SER A 147 -13.01 -0.81 -4.52
N SER A 148 -13.18 -1.67 -3.54
CA SER A 148 -12.59 -3.01 -3.54
C SER A 148 -13.60 -4.05 -3.06
N LEU A 149 -13.61 -5.19 -3.75
CA LEU A 149 -14.36 -6.38 -3.39
C LEU A 149 -13.36 -7.46 -2.96
N TYR A 150 -13.53 -7.98 -1.77
CA TYR A 150 -12.76 -9.11 -1.23
C TYR A 150 -13.63 -10.37 -1.31
N LEU A 151 -13.07 -11.41 -1.88
CA LEU A 151 -13.64 -12.73 -2.00
C LEU A 151 -12.72 -13.68 -1.25
N SER A 152 -13.16 -14.14 -0.08
CA SER A 152 -12.39 -14.98 0.82
C SER A 152 -12.94 -16.39 0.84
N ASN A 153 -12.05 -17.36 0.75
CA ASN A 153 -12.40 -18.79 0.77
C ASN A 153 -11.46 -19.51 1.74
N TYR A 154 -12.03 -20.16 2.75
CA TYR A 154 -11.31 -20.91 3.78
C TYR A 154 -11.99 -22.26 3.98
N GLY A 155 -11.63 -23.25 3.16
CA GLY A 155 -12.28 -24.56 3.14
C GLY A 155 -13.75 -24.44 2.76
N ASP A 156 -14.63 -24.85 3.68
CA ASP A 156 -16.11 -24.82 3.47
C ASP A 156 -16.73 -23.45 3.75
N HIS A 157 -15.94 -22.47 4.22
CA HIS A 157 -16.40 -21.13 4.54
C HIS A 157 -15.97 -20.11 3.49
N SER A 158 -16.92 -19.35 2.99
CA SER A 158 -16.65 -18.22 2.11
C SER A 158 -17.33 -16.96 2.62
N PHE A 159 -16.65 -15.82 2.48
CA PHE A 159 -17.26 -14.53 2.82
C PHE A 159 -16.78 -13.44 1.85
N ASN A 160 -17.67 -12.48 1.65
CA ASN A 160 -17.44 -11.37 0.74
C ASN A 160 -17.53 -10.05 1.48
N THR A 161 -16.56 -9.19 1.23
CA THR A 161 -16.50 -7.89 1.86
C THR A 161 -16.29 -6.82 0.83
N PHE A 162 -17.06 -5.76 0.91
CA PHE A 162 -16.85 -4.56 0.11
C PHE A 162 -16.14 -3.50 0.93
N SER A 163 -15.13 -2.86 0.36
CA SER A 163 -14.47 -1.73 1.00
C SER A 163 -14.37 -0.53 0.07
N PHE A 164 -14.37 0.63 0.69
CA PHE A 164 -14.21 1.91 0.04
C PHE A 164 -13.00 2.64 0.63
N SER A 165 -12.27 3.35 -0.21
CA SER A 165 -11.14 4.19 0.20
C SER A 165 -11.21 5.52 -0.53
N SER A 166 -10.76 6.58 0.12
CA SER A 166 -10.67 7.92 -0.48
C SER A 166 -9.36 8.59 -0.12
N GLY A 167 -8.93 9.52 -0.94
CA GLY A 167 -7.71 10.25 -0.68
C GLY A 167 -7.60 11.54 -1.45
N PHE A 168 -6.77 12.40 -0.94
CA PHE A 168 -6.33 13.59 -1.64
C PHE A 168 -4.82 13.72 -1.62
N SER A 169 -4.28 14.45 -2.59
CA SER A 169 -2.88 14.84 -2.61
C SER A 169 -2.74 16.28 -3.08
N PHE A 170 -1.71 16.93 -2.53
CA PHE A 170 -1.34 18.29 -2.82
C PHE A 170 0.13 18.33 -3.24
N ARG A 171 0.44 18.94 -4.38
CA ARG A 171 1.80 18.99 -4.91
C ARG A 171 2.33 20.42 -4.98
N VAL A 172 3.53 20.61 -4.45
CA VAL A 172 4.30 21.86 -4.57
C VAL A 172 5.44 21.63 -5.56
N ASP A 173 5.22 22.02 -6.83
CA ASP A 173 6.16 21.70 -7.92
C ASP A 173 7.54 22.37 -7.76
N GLU A 174 7.60 23.60 -7.27
CA GLU A 174 8.85 24.33 -7.04
C GLU A 174 9.79 23.61 -6.06
N GLN A 175 9.22 22.97 -5.05
CA GLN A 175 9.96 22.24 -4.02
C GLN A 175 10.03 20.74 -4.27
N LYS A 176 9.34 20.25 -5.30
CA LYS A 176 9.15 18.83 -5.60
C LYS A 176 8.65 18.03 -4.37
N ILE A 177 7.72 18.63 -3.64
CA ILE A 177 7.08 18.02 -2.47
C ILE A 177 5.66 17.62 -2.85
N THR A 178 5.26 16.42 -2.48
CA THR A 178 3.85 15.98 -2.50
C THR A 178 3.44 15.62 -1.09
N LEU A 179 2.30 16.14 -0.65
CA LEU A 179 1.65 15.77 0.61
C LEU A 179 0.34 15.08 0.27
N GLY A 180 -0.08 14.15 1.09
CA GLY A 180 -1.33 13.45 0.89
C GLY A 180 -1.93 12.93 2.19
N MET A 181 -3.23 12.72 2.15
CA MET A 181 -3.97 12.01 3.18
C MET A 181 -4.94 11.05 2.51
N SER A 182 -5.13 9.89 3.11
CA SER A 182 -6.10 8.91 2.62
C SER A 182 -6.71 8.13 3.78
N ILE A 183 -7.94 7.66 3.55
CA ILE A 183 -8.66 6.76 4.43
C ILE A 183 -8.91 5.50 3.61
N HIS A 184 -8.49 4.37 4.14
CA HIS A 184 -8.62 3.07 3.50
C HIS A 184 -9.54 2.16 4.31
N ASN A 185 -10.10 1.16 3.62
CA ASN A 185 -10.81 0.05 4.23
C ASN A 185 -12.06 0.46 5.05
N LEU A 186 -12.80 1.48 4.58
CA LEU A 186 -14.18 1.66 5.02
C LEU A 186 -14.98 0.48 4.45
N ALA A 187 -15.20 -0.56 5.27
CA ALA A 187 -15.68 -1.84 4.79
C ALA A 187 -17.08 -2.19 5.33
N THR A 188 -17.79 -3.01 4.58
CA THR A 188 -19.04 -3.64 4.99
C THR A 188 -19.07 -5.09 4.54
N ASN A 189 -19.58 -5.99 5.37
CA ASN A 189 -19.74 -7.40 5.06
C ASN A 189 -21.09 -7.65 4.39
N PHE A 190 -21.12 -8.59 3.45
CA PHE A 190 -22.34 -9.10 2.83
C PHE A 190 -22.70 -10.51 3.31
N SER A 191 -21.94 -11.10 4.22
CA SER A 191 -22.14 -12.42 4.78
C SER A 191 -22.49 -12.34 6.26
N ASP A 192 -23.08 -13.39 6.81
CA ASP A 192 -23.49 -13.49 8.21
C ASP A 192 -22.32 -13.51 9.20
N LEU A 193 -21.09 -13.72 8.71
CA LEU A 193 -19.87 -13.59 9.50
C LEU A 193 -19.53 -12.11 9.70
N THR A 194 -19.74 -11.63 10.91
CA THR A 194 -19.36 -10.27 11.31
C THR A 194 -17.85 -10.22 11.54
N VAL A 195 -17.11 -9.78 10.54
CA VAL A 195 -15.71 -9.38 10.70
C VAL A 195 -15.68 -7.86 10.84
N ASP A 196 -15.20 -7.39 11.98
CA ASP A 196 -15.04 -5.97 12.21
C ASP A 196 -13.84 -5.44 11.42
N PHE A 197 -14.02 -4.34 10.70
CA PHE A 197 -12.98 -3.73 9.89
C PHE A 197 -12.59 -2.38 10.49
N TYR A 198 -11.27 -2.14 10.59
CA TYR A 198 -10.77 -0.82 10.96
C TYR A 198 -10.44 0.01 9.72
N PRO A 199 -10.95 1.22 9.63
CA PRO A 199 -10.43 2.18 8.68
C PRO A 199 -8.99 2.53 9.01
N LYS A 200 -8.13 2.48 8.00
CA LYS A 200 -6.74 2.89 8.08
C LYS A 200 -6.61 4.33 7.59
N VAL A 201 -6.18 5.23 8.46
CA VAL A 201 -5.86 6.62 8.11
C VAL A 201 -4.37 6.72 7.80
N VAL A 202 -4.03 7.36 6.68
CA VAL A 202 -2.66 7.54 6.24
C VAL A 202 -2.39 9.01 5.95
N ILE A 203 -1.32 9.53 6.53
CA ILE A 203 -0.77 10.86 6.21
C ILE A 203 0.58 10.62 5.56
N SER A 204 0.79 11.18 4.37
CA SER A 204 1.94 10.88 3.54
C SER A 204 2.67 12.13 3.08
N GLY A 205 3.98 12.04 3.01
CA GLY A 205 4.85 13.04 2.41
C GLY A 205 5.87 12.41 1.49
N SER A 206 6.11 13.02 0.34
CA SER A 206 7.23 12.64 -0.53
C SER A 206 7.98 13.87 -1.01
N LYS A 207 9.30 13.72 -1.15
CA LYS A 207 10.18 14.79 -1.63
C LYS A 207 11.26 14.24 -2.53
N SER A 208 11.37 14.81 -3.73
CA SER A 208 12.51 14.59 -4.62
C SER A 208 13.59 15.63 -4.32
N LEU A 209 14.80 15.19 -4.04
CA LEU A 209 15.91 16.09 -3.74
C LEU A 209 16.45 16.75 -5.02
N LYS A 210 16.85 18.03 -4.91
CA LYS A 210 17.32 18.80 -6.09
C LYS A 210 18.72 18.41 -6.56
N HIS A 211 19.59 18.04 -5.61
CA HIS A 211 21.03 17.81 -5.85
C HIS A 211 21.45 16.34 -5.74
N LEU A 212 20.55 15.49 -5.32
CA LEU A 212 20.73 14.04 -5.27
C LEU A 212 19.59 13.37 -6.01
N PRO A 213 19.85 12.32 -6.79
CA PRO A 213 18.82 11.55 -7.46
C PRO A 213 18.07 10.63 -6.46
N LEU A 214 17.50 11.23 -5.41
CA LEU A 214 16.86 10.55 -4.30
C LEU A 214 15.45 11.09 -4.08
N ASN A 215 14.49 10.19 -4.09
CA ASN A 215 13.13 10.43 -3.66
C ASN A 215 12.94 9.85 -2.25
N ILE A 216 12.48 10.67 -1.31
CA ILE A 216 12.22 10.27 0.08
C ILE A 216 10.72 10.20 0.28
N PHE A 217 10.26 9.17 0.99
CA PHE A 217 8.88 8.95 1.38
C PHE A 217 8.79 8.82 2.89
N LEU A 218 7.81 9.48 3.48
CA LEU A 218 7.46 9.39 4.89
C LEU A 218 5.95 9.20 4.99
N ASP A 219 5.52 8.11 5.63
CA ASP A 219 4.11 7.80 5.80
C ASP A 219 3.82 7.49 7.27
N LEU A 220 2.74 8.06 7.77
CA LEU A 220 2.20 7.82 9.09
C LEU A 220 0.86 7.11 8.91
N THR A 221 0.72 5.92 9.48
CA THR A 221 -0.53 5.17 9.42
C THR A 221 -1.07 4.90 10.82
N SER A 222 -2.37 5.09 11.00
CA SER A 222 -3.08 4.66 12.18
C SER A 222 -3.94 3.46 11.80
N GLU A 223 -3.66 2.32 12.40
CA GLU A 223 -4.36 1.04 12.14
C GLU A 223 -5.26 0.67 13.31
N ASP A 224 -4.99 1.22 14.49
CA ASP A 224 -5.79 1.07 15.72
C ASP A 224 -5.66 2.36 16.56
N ARG A 225 -6.50 2.50 17.58
CA ARG A 225 -6.59 3.70 18.44
C ARG A 225 -5.29 4.10 19.13
N SER A 226 -4.37 3.17 19.33
CA SER A 226 -3.18 3.37 20.15
C SER A 226 -1.88 3.40 19.33
N ASP A 227 -1.81 2.77 18.15
CA ASP A 227 -0.55 2.55 17.48
C ASP A 227 -0.45 3.27 16.14
N VAL A 228 0.47 4.23 16.10
CA VAL A 228 0.88 4.89 14.85
C VAL A 228 2.10 4.17 14.30
N THR A 229 1.94 3.63 13.10
CA THR A 229 3.08 3.08 12.34
C THR A 229 3.69 4.18 11.49
N VAL A 230 5.00 4.34 11.64
CA VAL A 230 5.83 5.26 10.86
C VAL A 230 6.63 4.46 9.86
N PHE A 231 6.49 4.80 8.57
CA PHE A 231 7.28 4.24 7.49
C PHE A 231 8.18 5.31 6.90
N ILE A 232 9.43 4.95 6.65
CA ILE A 232 10.38 5.80 5.93
C ILE A 232 11.01 4.98 4.80
N GLY A 233 11.01 5.54 3.59
CA GLY A 233 11.57 4.91 2.41
C GLY A 233 12.32 5.88 1.54
N GLY A 234 13.27 5.35 0.77
CA GLY A 234 14.04 6.10 -0.21
C GLY A 234 14.18 5.31 -1.50
N GLU A 235 14.11 6.03 -2.61
CA GLU A 235 14.40 5.53 -3.96
C GLU A 235 15.52 6.36 -4.54
N PHE A 236 16.64 5.72 -4.85
CA PHE A 236 17.85 6.32 -5.37
C PHE A 236 18.07 5.87 -6.82
N ASP A 237 18.08 6.80 -7.75
CA ASP A 237 18.40 6.54 -9.16
C ASP A 237 19.93 6.48 -9.31
N ILE A 238 20.50 5.26 -9.38
CA ILE A 238 21.95 5.05 -9.53
C ILE A 238 22.39 5.56 -10.90
N ASN A 239 21.60 5.26 -11.92
CA ASN A 239 21.78 5.75 -13.28
C ASN A 239 20.40 5.81 -13.97
N LYS A 240 20.39 6.05 -15.30
CA LYS A 240 19.14 6.18 -16.08
C LYS A 240 18.27 4.92 -16.09
N ASN A 241 18.86 3.77 -15.85
CA ASN A 241 18.20 2.48 -15.96
C ASN A 241 18.07 1.76 -14.61
N LEU A 242 18.91 2.09 -13.65
CA LEU A 242 19.02 1.34 -12.39
C LEU A 242 18.61 2.19 -11.19
N GLN A 243 17.66 1.68 -10.43
CA GLN A 243 17.15 2.28 -9.19
C GLN A 243 17.44 1.35 -8.03
N PHE A 244 17.81 1.91 -6.89
CA PHE A 244 17.92 1.22 -5.62
C PHE A 244 16.89 1.77 -4.64
N ARG A 245 16.27 0.88 -3.88
CA ARG A 245 15.27 1.26 -2.87
C ARG A 245 15.59 0.63 -1.53
N LEU A 246 15.33 1.40 -0.49
CA LEU A 246 15.48 0.97 0.90
C LEU A 246 14.39 1.63 1.74
N GLY A 247 13.89 0.93 2.73
CA GLY A 247 12.97 1.53 3.70
C GLY A 247 12.71 0.64 4.89
N SER A 248 12.15 1.24 5.93
CA SER A 248 11.88 0.55 7.18
C SER A 248 10.69 1.19 7.91
N SER A 249 10.19 0.51 8.92
CA SER A 249 9.13 1.01 9.79
C SER A 249 9.42 0.76 11.27
N ASN A 250 8.71 1.48 12.15
CA ASN A 250 8.78 1.25 13.60
C ASN A 250 8.14 -0.09 14.03
N ARG A 251 7.47 -0.82 13.13
CA ARG A 251 6.98 -2.20 13.36
C ARG A 251 8.07 -3.15 13.85
N LYS A 252 9.34 -2.86 13.55
CA LYS A 252 10.47 -3.64 14.06
C LYS A 252 10.51 -3.75 15.58
N SER A 253 10.01 -2.76 16.30
CA SER A 253 9.97 -2.78 17.77
C SER A 253 8.91 -3.75 18.29
N SER A 254 7.72 -3.77 17.71
CA SER A 254 6.62 -4.68 18.10
C SER A 254 6.80 -6.11 17.62
N GLN A 255 7.43 -6.29 16.46
CA GLN A 255 7.65 -7.61 15.85
C GLN A 255 8.88 -8.35 16.40
N ASN A 256 9.78 -7.69 17.14
CA ASN A 256 11.01 -8.28 17.65
C ASN A 256 10.77 -9.08 18.95
N ILE A 257 10.15 -10.24 18.83
CA ILE A 257 9.79 -11.12 19.96
C ILE A 257 11.06 -11.62 20.69
N LYS A 258 12.16 -11.87 19.98
CA LYS A 258 13.41 -12.42 20.54
C LYS A 258 14.35 -11.38 21.10
N LYS A 259 14.03 -10.07 20.99
CA LYS A 259 14.88 -8.93 21.40
C LYS A 259 16.34 -9.04 20.93
N ASN A 260 16.54 -9.63 19.75
CA ASN A 260 17.86 -9.77 19.15
C ASN A 260 18.26 -8.44 18.50
N THR A 261 19.51 -7.99 18.71
CA THR A 261 20.05 -6.73 18.18
C THR A 261 19.97 -6.69 16.63
N PHE A 262 20.24 -7.79 15.95
CA PHE A 262 20.14 -7.87 14.49
C PHE A 262 18.71 -7.63 14.00
N SER A 263 17.71 -8.31 14.58
CA SER A 263 16.31 -8.11 14.25
C SER A 263 15.81 -6.71 14.64
N SER A 264 16.37 -6.09 15.67
CA SER A 264 16.06 -4.70 16.04
C SER A 264 16.53 -3.69 15.01
N ILE A 265 17.61 -3.97 14.30
CA ILE A 265 18.19 -3.07 13.28
C ILE A 265 17.54 -3.33 11.92
N ILE A 266 17.47 -4.58 11.50
CA ILE A 266 17.11 -5.00 10.13
C ILE A 266 15.64 -5.45 10.01
N GLY A 267 14.98 -5.75 11.12
CA GLY A 267 13.57 -6.12 11.13
C GLY A 267 12.66 -5.03 10.56
N ALA A 268 11.56 -5.43 9.95
CA ALA A 268 10.61 -4.55 9.26
C ALA A 268 11.29 -3.61 8.23
N THR A 269 12.29 -4.14 7.53
CA THR A 269 13.09 -3.41 6.53
C THR A 269 12.98 -4.09 5.19
N GLY A 270 12.75 -3.28 4.16
CA GLY A 270 12.76 -3.70 2.77
C GLY A 270 13.94 -3.11 2.01
N PHE A 271 14.44 -3.82 1.01
CA PHE A 271 15.37 -3.30 0.01
C PHE A 271 15.12 -3.94 -1.34
N GLY A 272 15.49 -3.26 -2.40
CA GLY A 272 15.28 -3.78 -3.73
C GLY A 272 15.92 -2.93 -4.82
N PHE A 273 15.85 -3.48 -6.02
CA PHE A 273 16.38 -2.87 -7.23
C PHE A 273 15.28 -2.79 -8.29
N GLY A 274 15.31 -1.72 -9.07
CA GLY A 274 14.53 -1.57 -10.29
C GLY A 274 15.47 -1.41 -11.47
N TYR A 275 15.20 -2.13 -12.56
CA TYR A 275 15.88 -1.96 -13.84
C TYR A 275 14.87 -1.57 -14.89
N GLU A 276 15.06 -0.40 -15.49
CA GLU A 276 14.19 0.19 -16.51
C GLU A 276 14.91 0.25 -17.85
N GLU A 277 14.30 -0.35 -18.85
CA GLU A 277 14.77 -0.23 -20.22
C GLU A 277 13.59 -0.01 -21.17
N LYS A 278 13.59 1.12 -21.88
CA LYS A 278 12.49 1.57 -22.72
C LYS A 278 11.18 1.66 -21.93
N ASP A 279 10.22 0.81 -22.30
CA ASP A 279 8.87 0.79 -21.73
C ASP A 279 8.70 -0.27 -20.63
N ILE A 280 9.78 -0.96 -20.25
CA ILE A 280 9.74 -2.06 -19.28
C ILE A 280 10.56 -1.70 -18.06
N LEU A 281 9.94 -1.79 -16.88
CA LEU A 281 10.60 -1.69 -15.60
C LEU A 281 10.42 -3.00 -14.83
N ILE A 282 11.52 -3.64 -14.48
CA ILE A 282 11.55 -4.86 -13.66
C ILE A 282 12.02 -4.48 -12.27
N ASN A 283 11.26 -4.85 -11.24
CA ASN A 283 11.60 -4.64 -9.86
C ASN A 283 11.78 -5.97 -9.14
N TYR A 284 12.86 -6.06 -8.36
CA TYR A 284 13.06 -7.16 -7.41
C TYR A 284 13.22 -6.59 -6.01
N SER A 285 12.62 -7.23 -5.03
CA SER A 285 12.73 -6.79 -3.64
C SER A 285 12.74 -7.94 -2.65
N ILE A 286 13.32 -7.65 -1.49
CA ILE A 286 13.33 -8.50 -0.31
C ILE A 286 12.84 -7.67 0.87
N TYR A 287 12.02 -8.27 1.72
CA TYR A 287 11.57 -7.69 2.97
C TYR A 287 11.84 -8.66 4.12
N MET A 288 12.43 -8.15 5.19
CA MET A 288 12.67 -8.91 6.41
C MET A 288 11.66 -8.51 7.48
N PHE A 289 10.88 -9.47 7.94
CA PHE A 289 10.02 -9.30 9.10
C PHE A 289 10.85 -9.19 10.39
N GLY A 290 10.28 -8.59 11.44
CA GLY A 290 10.93 -8.49 12.75
C GLY A 290 11.25 -9.85 13.41
N THR A 291 10.59 -10.92 12.98
CA THR A 291 10.87 -12.30 13.37
C THR A 291 12.11 -12.91 12.69
N GLY A 292 12.66 -12.25 11.67
CA GLY A 292 13.76 -12.74 10.83
C GLY A 292 13.31 -13.54 9.60
N ALA A 293 11.99 -13.72 9.40
CA ALA A 293 11.46 -14.34 8.20
C ALA A 293 11.58 -13.38 6.99
N LEU A 294 11.78 -13.94 5.80
CA LEU A 294 12.01 -13.18 4.57
C LEU A 294 10.86 -13.35 3.58
N SER A 295 10.47 -12.26 2.94
CA SER A 295 9.64 -12.27 1.73
C SER A 295 10.44 -11.78 0.54
N GLN A 296 10.10 -12.28 -0.65
CA GLN A 296 10.72 -11.89 -1.92
C GLN A 296 9.63 -11.53 -2.92
N SER A 297 9.93 -10.56 -3.79
CA SER A 297 9.00 -10.12 -4.82
C SER A 297 9.69 -9.86 -6.14
N LEU A 298 9.01 -10.22 -7.21
CA LEU A 298 9.34 -9.82 -8.58
C LEU A 298 8.13 -9.09 -9.16
N GLU A 299 8.37 -7.96 -9.81
CA GLU A 299 7.34 -7.13 -10.45
C GLU A 299 7.81 -6.66 -11.81
N ILE A 300 6.92 -6.67 -12.78
CA ILE A 300 7.12 -6.13 -14.11
C ILE A 300 6.09 -5.04 -14.34
N ASN A 301 6.54 -3.87 -14.80
CA ASN A 301 5.70 -2.75 -15.22
C ASN A 301 5.99 -2.46 -16.69
N ILE A 302 4.95 -2.32 -17.50
CA ILE A 302 5.02 -2.06 -18.92
C ILE A 302 4.25 -0.77 -19.22
N ALA A 303 4.92 0.25 -19.74
CA ALA A 303 4.26 1.42 -20.28
C ALA A 303 3.55 1.03 -21.60
N ILE A 304 2.26 1.39 -21.74
CA ILE A 304 1.39 0.97 -22.86
C ILE A 304 0.72 2.15 -23.56
#